data_37ba4d303d6ac3f4943f5460f7b26a26
#
_entry.id   37ba4d303d6ac3f4943f5460f7b26a26
#
_cell.length_a   1.000
_cell.length_b   1.000
_cell.length_c   1.000
_cell.angle_alpha   90.00
_cell.angle_beta   90.00
_cell.angle_gamma   90.00
#
_symmetry.space_group_name_H-M   'P 1'
#
loop_
_entity.id
_entity.type
_entity.pdbx_description
1 polymer ?
#
loop_
_entity_poly.entity_id
_entity_poly.type
_entity_poly.pdbx_seq_one_letter_code
_entity_poly.pdbx_strand_id
1 'polypeptide(L)'
;IGMNLEEFVKESIKTPLSYEPGTQWRYSYSTDICGYLVEVLSGLTLDKFLKTRIFDPLKMNDTFFELPKEKINRFTTLYNKEKNGELNVFDSPSESPFTDNVTLFSGAGGLLSTTSDYLIFCQMLLDEGVYNDMRLIKSSTLDLMLEDHADGLKYKGFVFGKKKGFGLGFEVVNKTDTKFGSKGTYGWGGMFGTYYRIDPVENMIFIYMTQSFETYKLKLADKFRDLVYDSILE
;
A
#
# COMPACT_ATOMS: atom_id res chain seq x y z
N ILE A 1 13.39 11.01 -15.40
CA ILE A 1 13.62 9.57 -15.40
C ILE A 1 12.60 8.97 -16.36
N GLY A 2 12.81 8.97 -17.65
CA GLY A 2 11.85 8.56 -18.68
C GLY A 2 11.73 7.03 -18.90
N MET A 3 11.84 6.23 -17.85
CA MET A 3 11.76 4.76 -17.92
C MET A 3 10.32 4.31 -17.62
N ASN A 4 9.78 3.41 -18.44
CA ASN A 4 8.49 2.77 -18.14
C ASN A 4 8.68 1.51 -17.26
N LEU A 5 7.56 0.86 -16.88
CA LEU A 5 7.62 -0.28 -15.96
C LEU A 5 8.33 -1.50 -16.57
N GLU A 6 8.15 -1.76 -17.86
CA GLU A 6 8.86 -2.83 -18.57
C GLU A 6 10.36 -2.63 -18.55
N GLU A 7 10.82 -1.41 -18.89
CA GLU A 7 12.24 -1.06 -18.87
C GLU A 7 12.83 -1.15 -17.47
N PHE A 8 12.10 -0.65 -16.46
CA PHE A 8 12.50 -0.76 -15.06
C PHE A 8 12.69 -2.22 -14.63
N VAL A 9 11.75 -3.10 -14.95
CA VAL A 9 11.84 -4.53 -14.59
C VAL A 9 13.00 -5.18 -15.35
N LYS A 10 13.16 -4.92 -16.65
CA LYS A 10 14.27 -5.45 -17.46
C LYS A 10 15.65 -5.04 -16.92
N GLU A 11 15.79 -3.81 -16.40
CA GLU A 11 17.03 -3.40 -15.75
C GLU A 11 17.20 -4.05 -14.38
N SER A 12 16.14 -4.15 -13.59
CA SER A 12 16.16 -4.71 -12.24
C SER A 12 16.57 -6.18 -12.21
N ILE A 13 16.11 -6.98 -13.18
CA ILE A 13 16.43 -8.42 -13.24
C ILE A 13 17.87 -8.74 -13.67
N LYS A 14 18.64 -7.74 -14.11
CA LYS A 14 20.09 -7.89 -14.35
C LYS A 14 20.87 -7.98 -13.04
N THR A 15 20.27 -7.55 -11.93
CA THR A 15 20.88 -7.63 -10.60
C THR A 15 20.79 -9.08 -10.08
N PRO A 16 21.90 -9.68 -9.59
CA PRO A 16 21.86 -11.01 -9.03
C PRO A 16 20.89 -11.14 -7.86
N LEU A 17 20.26 -12.30 -7.71
CA LEU A 17 19.43 -12.62 -6.56
C LEU A 17 20.26 -12.58 -5.27
N SER A 18 19.69 -12.00 -4.21
CA SER A 18 20.36 -11.93 -2.89
C SER A 18 20.34 -13.26 -2.15
N TYR A 19 19.46 -14.18 -2.53
CA TYR A 19 19.25 -15.51 -1.92
C TYR A 19 18.41 -16.37 -2.86
N GLU A 20 18.37 -17.66 -2.60
CA GLU A 20 17.55 -18.60 -3.37
C GLU A 20 16.05 -18.29 -3.17
N PRO A 21 15.25 -18.26 -4.24
CA PRO A 21 13.81 -18.07 -4.16
C PRO A 21 13.15 -19.04 -3.18
N GLY A 22 12.15 -18.55 -2.43
CA GLY A 22 11.43 -19.34 -1.44
C GLY A 22 12.15 -19.57 -0.11
N THR A 23 13.37 -19.06 0.09
CA THR A 23 14.15 -19.28 1.32
C THR A 23 14.09 -18.12 2.31
N GLN A 24 13.79 -16.93 1.83
CA GLN A 24 13.74 -15.71 2.65
C GLN A 24 12.65 -14.78 2.14
N TRP A 25 12.05 -14.04 3.07
CA TRP A 25 11.25 -12.87 2.75
C TRP A 25 12.11 -11.61 2.86
N ARG A 26 12.03 -10.74 1.86
CA ARG A 26 12.74 -9.46 1.86
C ARG A 26 11.90 -8.41 1.16
N TYR A 27 11.77 -7.24 1.78
CA TYR A 27 11.15 -6.09 1.14
C TYR A 27 11.98 -5.63 -0.07
N SER A 28 11.31 -5.49 -1.20
CA SER A 28 11.97 -5.11 -2.47
C SER A 28 10.93 -4.56 -3.45
N TYR A 29 11.36 -4.27 -4.67
CA TYR A 29 10.48 -3.91 -5.78
C TYR A 29 9.81 -5.13 -6.47
N SER A 30 9.61 -6.22 -5.77
CA SER A 30 8.89 -7.39 -6.33
C SER A 30 7.46 -7.08 -6.74
N THR A 31 6.82 -6.10 -6.09
CA THR A 31 5.49 -5.61 -6.49
C THR A 31 5.51 -4.83 -7.80
N ASP A 32 6.62 -4.22 -8.19
CA ASP A 32 6.80 -3.67 -9.54
C ASP A 32 6.84 -4.79 -10.59
N ILE A 33 7.53 -5.90 -10.28
CA ILE A 33 7.53 -7.09 -11.14
C ILE A 33 6.11 -7.66 -11.27
N CYS A 34 5.34 -7.71 -10.18
CA CYS A 34 3.92 -8.08 -10.24
C CYS A 34 3.11 -7.12 -11.11
N GLY A 35 3.36 -5.81 -11.00
CA GLY A 35 2.72 -4.79 -11.85
C GLY A 35 3.02 -5.04 -13.33
N TYR A 36 4.27 -5.31 -13.69
CA TYR A 36 4.65 -5.64 -15.06
C TYR A 36 4.02 -6.96 -15.54
N LEU A 37 3.93 -7.96 -14.67
CA LEU A 37 3.20 -9.20 -15.00
C LEU A 37 1.74 -8.94 -15.33
N VAL A 38 1.09 -8.01 -14.61
CA VAL A 38 -0.28 -7.56 -14.93
C VAL A 38 -0.33 -6.94 -16.33
N GLU A 39 0.64 -6.09 -16.70
CA GLU A 39 0.70 -5.51 -18.06
C GLU A 39 0.84 -6.59 -19.12
N VAL A 40 1.75 -7.54 -18.93
CA VAL A 40 2.00 -8.65 -19.88
C VAL A 40 0.74 -9.52 -20.08
N LEU A 41 0.06 -9.86 -18.98
CA LEU A 41 -1.10 -10.75 -19.02
C LEU A 41 -2.37 -10.06 -19.54
N SER A 42 -2.52 -8.76 -19.28
CA SER A 42 -3.71 -8.00 -19.67
C SER A 42 -3.61 -7.31 -21.03
N GLY A 43 -2.40 -7.05 -21.50
CA GLY A 43 -2.12 -6.20 -22.65
C GLY A 43 -2.40 -4.71 -22.42
N LEU A 44 -2.59 -4.29 -21.17
CA LEU A 44 -2.82 -2.91 -20.76
C LEU A 44 -1.65 -2.40 -19.92
N THR A 45 -1.37 -1.11 -19.96
CA THR A 45 -0.49 -0.49 -18.97
C THR A 45 -1.11 -0.56 -17.57
N LEU A 46 -0.29 -0.60 -16.51
CA LEU A 46 -0.77 -0.81 -15.14
C LEU A 46 -1.78 0.26 -14.71
N ASP A 47 -1.57 1.52 -15.10
CA ASP A 47 -2.50 2.61 -14.84
C ASP A 47 -3.88 2.35 -15.46
N LYS A 48 -3.93 1.92 -16.74
CA LYS A 48 -5.18 1.59 -17.44
C LYS A 48 -5.86 0.36 -16.85
N PHE A 49 -5.06 -0.66 -16.51
CA PHE A 49 -5.59 -1.86 -15.87
C PHE A 49 -6.25 -1.52 -14.53
N LEU A 50 -5.54 -0.83 -13.63
CA LEU A 50 -6.09 -0.46 -12.32
C LEU A 50 -7.29 0.48 -12.46
N LYS A 51 -7.21 1.46 -13.37
CA LYS A 51 -8.32 2.37 -13.62
C LYS A 51 -9.57 1.62 -14.02
N THR A 52 -9.49 0.76 -15.05
CA THR A 52 -10.66 0.10 -15.61
C THR A 52 -11.20 -1.05 -14.78
N ARG A 53 -10.32 -1.74 -14.02
CA ARG A 53 -10.69 -2.95 -13.28
C ARG A 53 -10.95 -2.71 -11.80
N ILE A 54 -10.45 -1.61 -11.25
CA ILE A 54 -10.57 -1.30 -9.82
C ILE A 54 -11.17 0.10 -9.61
N PHE A 55 -10.51 1.17 -10.11
CA PHE A 55 -10.89 2.53 -9.73
C PHE A 55 -12.25 2.95 -10.28
N ASP A 56 -12.50 2.75 -11.57
CA ASP A 56 -13.78 3.11 -12.18
C ASP A 56 -14.95 2.29 -11.58
N PRO A 57 -14.86 0.95 -11.44
CA PRO A 57 -15.89 0.16 -10.77
C PRO A 57 -16.17 0.61 -9.34
N LEU A 58 -15.15 0.94 -8.57
CA LEU A 58 -15.28 1.42 -7.18
C LEU A 58 -15.59 2.92 -7.08
N LYS A 59 -15.61 3.65 -8.21
CA LYS A 59 -15.77 5.13 -8.25
C LYS A 59 -14.68 5.87 -7.45
N MET A 60 -13.46 5.34 -7.45
CA MET A 60 -12.28 5.97 -6.85
C MET A 60 -11.75 7.07 -7.79
N ASN A 61 -12.43 8.22 -7.81
CA ASN A 61 -12.19 9.28 -8.80
C ASN A 61 -10.98 10.17 -8.49
N ASP A 62 -10.37 9.99 -7.33
CA ASP A 62 -9.20 10.71 -6.84
C ASP A 62 -8.01 9.77 -6.63
N THR A 63 -7.96 8.66 -7.42
CA THR A 63 -6.87 7.68 -7.37
C THR A 63 -6.25 7.51 -8.75
N PHE A 64 -4.96 7.82 -8.89
CA PHE A 64 -4.24 7.83 -10.17
C PHE A 64 -2.72 7.82 -9.97
N PHE A 65 -1.96 7.53 -11.02
CA PHE A 65 -0.50 7.66 -11.03
C PHE A 65 -0.03 9.07 -11.40
N GLU A 66 -0.78 9.77 -12.26
CA GLU A 66 -0.48 11.15 -12.65
C GLU A 66 -1.60 12.07 -12.18
N LEU A 67 -1.22 13.12 -11.46
CA LEU A 67 -2.16 14.08 -10.88
C LEU A 67 -2.83 14.92 -11.98
N PRO A 68 -4.16 14.88 -12.12
CA PRO A 68 -4.86 15.77 -13.03
C PRO A 68 -4.60 17.24 -12.68
N LYS A 69 -4.33 18.08 -13.70
CA LYS A 69 -3.96 19.49 -13.51
C LYS A 69 -4.98 20.28 -12.70
N GLU A 70 -6.26 19.98 -12.88
CA GLU A 70 -7.36 20.61 -12.13
C GLU A 70 -7.42 20.22 -10.65
N LYS A 71 -6.68 19.18 -10.24
CA LYS A 71 -6.63 18.69 -8.85
C LYS A 71 -5.36 19.10 -8.10
N ILE A 72 -4.46 19.84 -8.72
CA ILE A 72 -3.16 20.21 -8.15
C ILE A 72 -3.30 20.95 -6.81
N ASN A 73 -4.35 21.76 -6.63
CA ASN A 73 -4.62 22.49 -5.40
C ASN A 73 -5.00 21.60 -4.21
N ARG A 74 -5.28 20.32 -4.45
CA ARG A 74 -5.62 19.33 -3.42
C ARG A 74 -4.43 18.41 -3.11
N PHE A 75 -3.33 18.53 -3.85
CA PHE A 75 -2.17 17.71 -3.64
C PHE A 75 -1.39 18.17 -2.41
N THR A 76 -1.08 17.25 -1.53
CA THR A 76 -0.44 17.55 -0.25
C THR A 76 1.07 17.63 -0.41
N THR A 77 1.68 18.68 0.12
CA THR A 77 3.15 18.83 0.19
C THR A 77 3.76 17.73 1.07
N LEU A 78 4.84 17.12 0.61
CA LEU A 78 5.64 16.21 1.38
C LEU A 78 6.76 16.96 2.11
N TYR A 79 6.85 16.70 3.40
CA TYR A 79 7.85 17.34 4.28
C TYR A 79 8.93 16.36 4.75
N ASN A 80 10.13 16.86 4.85
CA ASN A 80 11.24 16.24 5.53
C ASN A 80 11.69 17.11 6.72
N LYS A 81 12.31 16.50 7.73
CA LYS A 81 12.88 17.22 8.87
C LYS A 81 14.39 17.26 8.77
N GLU A 82 14.94 18.46 8.86
CA GLU A 82 16.37 18.67 8.89
C GLU A 82 17.01 18.32 10.25
N LYS A 83 18.34 18.26 10.27
CA LYS A 83 19.12 17.98 11.49
C LYS A 83 18.89 19.01 12.58
N ASN A 84 18.63 20.27 12.20
CA ASN A 84 18.32 21.38 13.13
C ASN A 84 16.90 21.33 13.70
N GLY A 85 16.04 20.40 13.21
CA GLY A 85 14.67 20.22 13.65
C GLY A 85 13.63 20.95 12.80
N GLU A 86 14.01 21.77 11.82
CA GLU A 86 13.12 22.49 10.93
C GLU A 86 12.50 21.57 9.88
N LEU A 87 11.27 21.87 9.46
CA LEU A 87 10.60 21.17 8.38
C LEU A 87 10.94 21.83 7.04
N ASN A 88 11.40 21.00 6.10
CA ASN A 88 11.66 21.38 4.72
C ASN A 88 10.61 20.75 3.80
N VAL A 89 10.25 21.48 2.75
CA VAL A 89 9.50 20.92 1.63
C VAL A 89 10.42 19.97 0.87
N PHE A 90 10.01 18.70 0.78
CA PHE A 90 10.73 17.69 0.00
C PHE A 90 10.12 17.53 -1.40
N ASP A 91 8.78 17.56 -1.49
CA ASP A 91 8.03 17.54 -2.73
C ASP A 91 6.84 18.50 -2.62
N SER A 92 6.72 19.40 -3.60
CA SER A 92 5.65 20.40 -3.63
C SER A 92 4.69 20.15 -4.80
N PRO A 93 3.42 20.55 -4.67
CA PRO A 93 2.45 20.35 -5.75
C PRO A 93 2.86 20.93 -7.11
N SER A 94 3.63 22.03 -7.12
CA SER A 94 4.05 22.69 -8.35
C SER A 94 5.25 22.06 -9.05
N GLU A 95 6.01 21.22 -8.34
CA GLU A 95 7.28 20.65 -8.83
C GLU A 95 7.32 19.13 -8.71
N SER A 96 6.20 18.53 -8.30
CA SER A 96 6.12 17.10 -8.05
C SER A 96 6.29 16.28 -9.33
N PRO A 97 7.06 15.18 -9.27
CA PRO A 97 7.19 14.26 -10.41
C PRO A 97 5.89 13.54 -10.76
N PHE A 98 4.84 13.67 -9.94
CA PHE A 98 3.52 13.10 -10.20
C PHE A 98 2.58 14.02 -10.98
N THR A 99 3.05 15.20 -11.41
CA THR A 99 2.18 16.22 -12.04
C THR A 99 2.30 16.32 -13.55
N ASP A 100 3.32 15.70 -14.15
CA ASP A 100 3.54 15.75 -15.59
C ASP A 100 4.42 14.59 -16.08
N ASN A 101 4.01 13.96 -17.18
CA ASN A 101 4.77 12.92 -17.89
C ASN A 101 5.19 11.73 -17.02
N VAL A 102 4.31 11.22 -16.20
CA VAL A 102 4.54 10.00 -15.43
C VAL A 102 4.62 8.79 -16.37
N THR A 103 5.80 8.21 -16.48
CA THR A 103 6.06 7.05 -17.35
C THR A 103 6.20 5.75 -16.59
N LEU A 104 6.63 5.80 -15.31
CA LEU A 104 6.77 4.65 -14.45
C LEU A 104 5.53 4.45 -13.57
N PHE A 105 4.64 3.57 -13.99
CA PHE A 105 3.48 3.15 -13.19
C PHE A 105 3.91 2.05 -12.21
N SER A 106 4.58 2.45 -11.13
CA SER A 106 5.18 1.53 -10.18
C SER A 106 4.13 0.69 -9.43
N GLY A 107 4.27 -0.62 -9.43
CA GLY A 107 3.46 -1.54 -8.62
C GLY A 107 3.80 -1.50 -7.12
N ALA A 108 4.97 -0.95 -6.76
CA ALA A 108 5.42 -0.83 -5.39
C ALA A 108 5.05 0.52 -4.74
N GLY A 109 4.67 1.52 -5.55
CA GLY A 109 4.34 2.87 -5.08
C GLY A 109 3.91 3.77 -6.24
N GLY A 110 3.77 5.07 -5.98
CA GLY A 110 3.46 6.05 -7.03
C GLY A 110 1.98 6.33 -7.25
N LEU A 111 1.07 5.55 -6.65
CA LEU A 111 -0.34 5.90 -6.64
C LEU A 111 -0.60 7.07 -5.69
N LEU A 112 -1.28 8.07 -6.20
CA LEU A 112 -1.90 9.15 -5.44
C LEU A 112 -3.35 8.75 -5.14
N SER A 113 -3.82 9.05 -3.94
CA SER A 113 -5.20 8.74 -3.54
C SER A 113 -5.67 9.68 -2.44
N THR A 114 -6.91 9.52 -2.03
CA THR A 114 -7.50 10.18 -0.87
C THR A 114 -7.91 9.16 0.18
N THR A 115 -8.09 9.60 1.42
CA THR A 115 -8.65 8.75 2.49
C THR A 115 -10.02 8.19 2.09
N SER A 116 -10.85 8.99 1.42
CA SER A 116 -12.18 8.58 0.97
C SER A 116 -12.14 7.48 -0.08
N ASP A 117 -11.31 7.62 -1.12
CA ASP A 117 -11.17 6.59 -2.16
C ASP A 117 -10.57 5.31 -1.57
N TYR A 118 -9.54 5.48 -0.72
CA TYR A 118 -8.89 4.32 -0.11
C TYR A 118 -9.82 3.59 0.87
N LEU A 119 -10.73 4.32 1.55
CA LEU A 119 -11.78 3.72 2.38
C LEU A 119 -12.72 2.83 1.55
N ILE A 120 -13.10 3.27 0.35
CA ILE A 120 -13.95 2.47 -0.55
C ILE A 120 -13.25 1.15 -0.91
N PHE A 121 -11.96 1.22 -1.23
CA PHE A 121 -11.15 0.01 -1.50
C PHE A 121 -11.07 -0.90 -0.27
N CYS A 122 -10.81 -0.35 0.91
CA CYS A 122 -10.78 -1.11 2.15
C CYS A 122 -12.15 -1.73 2.49
N GLN A 123 -13.25 -1.00 2.24
CA GLN A 123 -14.60 -1.52 2.45
C GLN A 123 -14.88 -2.72 1.53
N MET A 124 -14.51 -2.61 0.25
CA MET A 124 -14.63 -3.72 -0.69
C MET A 124 -13.88 -4.97 -0.18
N LEU A 125 -12.70 -4.79 0.41
CA LEU A 125 -11.93 -5.90 0.99
C LEU A 125 -12.58 -6.45 2.27
N LEU A 126 -13.09 -5.57 3.15
CA LEU A 126 -13.80 -5.96 4.38
C LEU A 126 -15.08 -6.75 4.06
N ASP A 127 -15.78 -6.37 2.98
CA ASP A 127 -16.98 -7.03 2.47
C ASP A 127 -16.64 -8.21 1.53
N GLU A 128 -15.51 -8.88 1.79
CA GLU A 128 -15.08 -10.09 1.09
C GLU A 128 -15.06 -9.98 -0.44
N GLY A 129 -14.62 -8.83 -0.94
CA GLY A 129 -14.44 -8.55 -2.36
C GLY A 129 -15.67 -8.03 -3.07
N VAL A 130 -16.68 -7.55 -2.34
CA VAL A 130 -17.91 -6.95 -2.87
C VAL A 130 -17.99 -5.48 -2.50
N TYR A 131 -18.49 -4.65 -3.41
CA TYR A 131 -18.86 -3.27 -3.14
C TYR A 131 -20.10 -2.88 -3.96
N ASN A 132 -21.14 -2.35 -3.32
CA ASN A 132 -22.40 -1.97 -3.96
C ASN A 132 -22.94 -3.08 -4.89
N ASP A 133 -23.10 -4.30 -4.37
CA ASP A 133 -23.57 -5.50 -5.08
C ASP A 133 -22.67 -5.97 -6.24
N MET A 134 -21.54 -5.33 -6.45
CA MET A 134 -20.57 -5.71 -7.48
C MET A 134 -19.39 -6.47 -6.84
N ARG A 135 -19.14 -7.69 -7.33
CA ARG A 135 -17.99 -8.47 -6.90
C ARG A 135 -16.77 -8.16 -7.76
N LEU A 136 -15.71 -7.61 -7.14
CA LEU A 136 -14.42 -7.37 -7.79
C LEU A 136 -13.47 -8.55 -7.66
N ILE A 137 -13.47 -9.20 -6.50
CA ILE A 137 -12.60 -10.35 -6.20
C ILE A 137 -13.43 -11.45 -5.52
N LYS A 138 -13.09 -12.70 -5.78
CA LYS A 138 -13.73 -13.83 -5.09
C LYS A 138 -13.27 -13.87 -3.64
N SER A 139 -14.18 -14.23 -2.69
CA SER A 139 -13.80 -14.43 -1.29
C SER A 139 -12.65 -15.42 -1.14
N SER A 140 -12.70 -16.54 -1.85
CA SER A 140 -11.63 -17.55 -1.82
C SER A 140 -10.27 -17.03 -2.32
N THR A 141 -10.26 -16.03 -3.21
CA THR A 141 -9.03 -15.37 -3.64
C THR A 141 -8.52 -14.42 -2.56
N LEU A 142 -9.43 -13.71 -1.90
CA LEU A 142 -9.07 -12.85 -0.77
C LEU A 142 -8.55 -13.70 0.41
N ASP A 143 -9.18 -14.82 0.72
CA ASP A 143 -8.70 -15.76 1.73
C ASP A 143 -7.26 -16.18 1.46
N LEU A 144 -6.96 -16.59 0.21
CA LEU A 144 -5.61 -16.91 -0.21
C LEU A 144 -4.65 -15.73 -0.06
N MET A 145 -5.08 -14.52 -0.35
CA MET A 145 -4.25 -13.31 -0.19
C MET A 145 -3.94 -13.00 1.28
N LEU A 146 -4.79 -13.42 2.20
CA LEU A 146 -4.67 -13.16 3.64
C LEU A 146 -4.02 -14.31 4.41
N GLU A 147 -3.72 -15.44 3.78
CA GLU A 147 -2.90 -16.49 4.38
C GLU A 147 -1.47 -15.99 4.61
N ASP A 148 -0.83 -16.46 5.68
CA ASP A 148 0.57 -16.16 5.97
C ASP A 148 1.50 -17.01 5.07
N HIS A 149 1.90 -16.45 3.94
CA HIS A 149 2.84 -17.10 3.01
C HIS A 149 4.31 -16.94 3.43
N ALA A 150 4.57 -16.21 4.49
CA ALA A 150 5.91 -15.95 4.97
C ALA A 150 6.28 -16.80 6.20
N ASP A 151 5.37 -17.65 6.69
CA ASP A 151 5.63 -18.54 7.82
C ASP A 151 6.83 -19.47 7.54
N GLY A 152 7.71 -19.59 8.51
CA GLY A 152 8.93 -20.39 8.39
C GLY A 152 10.07 -19.77 7.55
N LEU A 153 9.84 -18.66 6.85
CA LEU A 153 10.88 -17.98 6.11
C LEU A 153 11.80 -17.15 7.01
N LYS A 154 13.05 -16.94 6.57
CA LYS A 154 13.96 -15.97 7.20
C LYS A 154 13.58 -14.56 6.74
N TYR A 155 13.65 -13.61 7.67
CA TYR A 155 13.34 -12.20 7.39
C TYR A 155 14.57 -11.33 7.54
N LYS A 156 14.69 -10.29 6.69
CA LYS A 156 15.68 -9.25 6.84
C LYS A 156 15.01 -7.88 6.72
N GLY A 157 15.09 -7.10 7.80
CA GLY A 157 14.63 -5.71 7.83
C GLY A 157 13.20 -5.48 8.30
N PHE A 158 12.36 -6.51 8.37
CA PHE A 158 11.01 -6.45 8.96
C PHE A 158 10.88 -7.51 10.04
N VAL A 159 10.11 -7.22 11.09
CA VAL A 159 9.88 -8.16 12.18
C VAL A 159 8.53 -8.81 11.95
N PHE A 160 8.53 -9.87 11.16
CA PHE A 160 7.45 -10.86 11.23
C PHE A 160 7.80 -11.88 12.32
N GLY A 161 6.86 -12.62 12.78
CA GLY A 161 7.07 -13.64 13.79
C GLY A 161 5.74 -14.27 14.18
N LYS A 162 5.69 -14.95 15.33
CA LYS A 162 4.48 -15.65 15.78
C LYS A 162 3.20 -14.81 15.84
N LYS A 163 3.31 -13.48 15.84
CA LYS A 163 2.17 -12.56 15.94
C LYS A 163 1.74 -11.97 14.60
N LYS A 164 2.67 -11.85 13.65
CA LYS A 164 2.42 -11.23 12.35
C LYS A 164 3.12 -12.01 11.26
N GLY A 165 2.47 -12.12 10.11
CA GLY A 165 2.97 -12.71 8.90
C GLY A 165 2.79 -11.82 7.70
N PHE A 166 2.95 -12.35 6.51
CA PHE A 166 2.76 -11.63 5.26
C PHE A 166 2.03 -12.50 4.24
N GLY A 167 0.91 -11.96 3.77
CA GLY A 167 0.11 -12.56 2.71
C GLY A 167 0.56 -12.11 1.31
N LEU A 168 -0.36 -12.08 0.37
CA LEU A 168 -0.09 -11.58 -0.98
C LEU A 168 -0.37 -10.07 -1.04
N GLY A 169 0.56 -9.28 -0.51
CA GLY A 169 0.49 -7.81 -0.49
C GLY A 169 0.09 -7.17 0.84
N PHE A 170 -0.19 -7.95 1.88
CA PHE A 170 -0.60 -7.46 3.20
C PHE A 170 0.26 -8.04 4.31
N GLU A 171 0.57 -7.23 5.34
CA GLU A 171 0.91 -7.75 6.65
C GLU A 171 -0.37 -8.32 7.26
N VAL A 172 -0.30 -9.51 7.86
CA VAL A 172 -1.44 -10.20 8.47
C VAL A 172 -1.15 -10.47 9.94
N VAL A 173 -2.13 -10.27 10.82
CA VAL A 173 -2.02 -10.57 12.25
C VAL A 173 -2.40 -12.04 12.48
N ASN A 174 -1.41 -12.86 12.85
CA ASN A 174 -1.58 -14.30 13.05
C ASN A 174 -2.17 -14.63 14.43
N LYS A 175 -2.03 -13.72 15.39
CA LYS A 175 -2.52 -13.89 16.74
C LYS A 175 -3.02 -12.56 17.28
N THR A 176 -4.23 -12.52 17.82
CA THR A 176 -4.79 -11.33 18.48
C THR A 176 -3.81 -10.72 19.47
N ASP A 177 -3.59 -9.43 19.32
CA ASP A 177 -2.68 -8.65 20.16
C ASP A 177 -3.20 -7.21 20.24
N THR A 178 -3.30 -6.67 21.44
CA THR A 178 -3.79 -5.30 21.67
C THR A 178 -3.02 -4.22 20.89
N LYS A 179 -1.78 -4.53 20.49
CA LYS A 179 -0.95 -3.60 19.69
C LYS A 179 -1.13 -3.73 18.18
N PHE A 180 -1.70 -4.83 17.69
CA PHE A 180 -1.75 -5.12 16.27
C PHE A 180 -3.16 -5.37 15.74
N GLY A 181 -4.14 -5.54 16.64
CA GLY A 181 -5.51 -5.87 16.30
C GLY A 181 -5.87 -7.32 16.52
N SER A 182 -7.06 -7.70 16.12
CA SER A 182 -7.57 -9.06 16.20
C SER A 182 -6.82 -9.99 15.24
N LYS A 183 -6.86 -11.30 15.53
CA LYS A 183 -6.35 -12.27 14.55
C LYS A 183 -7.10 -12.10 13.22
N GLY A 184 -6.36 -12.06 12.12
CA GLY A 184 -6.90 -11.83 10.79
C GLY A 184 -6.92 -10.35 10.37
N THR A 185 -6.57 -9.42 11.25
CA THR A 185 -6.34 -8.02 10.84
C THR A 185 -5.23 -7.95 9.80
N TYR A 186 -5.43 -7.16 8.75
CA TYR A 186 -4.46 -7.01 7.66
C TYR A 186 -4.35 -5.57 7.18
N GLY A 187 -3.28 -5.26 6.47
CA GLY A 187 -3.02 -3.93 5.90
C GLY A 187 -1.56 -3.69 5.62
N TRP A 188 -1.20 -2.45 5.36
CA TRP A 188 0.19 -2.04 5.11
C TRP A 188 0.39 -0.55 5.42
N GLY A 189 1.58 -0.06 5.17
CA GLY A 189 1.96 1.35 5.30
C GLY A 189 2.82 1.85 4.15
N GLY A 190 2.81 3.15 3.93
CA GLY A 190 3.62 3.82 2.93
C GLY A 190 4.76 4.64 3.55
N MET A 191 5.87 4.81 2.84
CA MET A 191 7.09 5.45 3.32
C MET A 191 6.88 6.88 3.85
N PHE A 192 5.88 7.59 3.33
CA PHE A 192 5.60 8.98 3.72
C PHE A 192 4.56 9.10 4.83
N GLY A 193 4.27 7.99 5.53
CA GLY A 193 3.41 7.97 6.70
C GLY A 193 1.95 7.69 6.42
N THR A 194 1.60 7.15 5.27
CA THR A 194 0.30 6.55 5.04
C THR A 194 0.25 5.18 5.70
N TYR A 195 -0.91 4.81 6.25
CA TYR A 195 -1.11 3.56 6.94
C TYR A 195 -2.58 3.16 6.95
N TYR A 196 -2.87 1.89 6.78
CA TYR A 196 -4.22 1.37 6.93
C TYR A 196 -4.23 -0.01 7.55
N ARG A 197 -5.34 -0.34 8.20
CA ARG A 197 -5.68 -1.68 8.68
C ARG A 197 -7.16 -1.95 8.47
N ILE A 198 -7.45 -3.20 8.22
CA ILE A 198 -8.79 -3.75 8.15
C ILE A 198 -8.84 -4.86 9.20
N ASP A 199 -9.74 -4.72 10.15
CA ASP A 199 -9.99 -5.71 11.21
C ASP A 199 -11.37 -6.34 11.01
N PRO A 200 -11.44 -7.55 10.43
CA PRO A 200 -12.73 -8.19 10.16
C PRO A 200 -13.48 -8.61 11.44
N VAL A 201 -12.78 -8.84 12.55
CA VAL A 201 -13.41 -9.24 13.82
C VAL A 201 -14.14 -8.05 14.44
N GLU A 202 -13.53 -6.89 14.44
CA GLU A 202 -14.12 -5.65 14.95
C GLU A 202 -15.00 -4.94 13.90
N ASN A 203 -15.09 -5.49 12.68
CA ASN A 203 -15.76 -4.85 11.53
C ASN A 203 -15.28 -3.41 11.33
N MET A 204 -13.98 -3.19 11.37
CA MET A 204 -13.36 -1.88 11.46
C MET A 204 -12.32 -1.66 10.37
N ILE A 205 -12.32 -0.43 9.84
CA ILE A 205 -11.28 0.07 8.94
C ILE A 205 -10.61 1.26 9.63
N PHE A 206 -9.30 1.22 9.64
CA PHE A 206 -8.45 2.27 10.16
C PHE A 206 -7.55 2.81 9.04
N ILE A 207 -7.64 4.11 8.75
CA ILE A 207 -6.81 4.79 7.75
C ILE A 207 -6.18 6.03 8.38
N TYR A 208 -4.87 6.13 8.25
CA TYR A 208 -4.09 7.27 8.69
C TYR A 208 -3.21 7.75 7.53
N MET A 209 -3.37 9.00 7.11
CA MET A 209 -2.63 9.56 5.99
C MET A 209 -1.89 10.84 6.40
N THR A 210 -0.59 10.83 6.20
CA THR A 210 0.29 12.00 6.31
C THR A 210 1.24 12.01 5.13
N GLN A 211 1.95 13.14 4.97
CA GLN A 211 3.00 13.29 3.98
C GLN A 211 4.26 13.83 4.66
N SER A 212 4.94 12.93 5.41
CA SER A 212 6.15 13.25 6.14
C SER A 212 6.98 12.01 6.45
N PHE A 213 8.28 12.09 6.24
CA PHE A 213 9.24 11.05 6.64
C PHE A 213 9.33 10.88 8.18
N GLU A 214 8.92 11.90 8.95
CA GLU A 214 8.99 11.86 10.42
C GLU A 214 7.92 10.97 11.05
N THR A 215 6.85 10.66 10.33
CA THR A 215 5.72 9.85 10.84
C THR A 215 6.19 8.52 11.42
N TYR A 216 7.11 7.85 10.74
CA TYR A 216 7.70 6.59 11.22
C TYR A 216 8.53 6.76 12.49
N LYS A 217 9.39 7.78 12.54
CA LYS A 217 10.25 8.04 13.70
C LYS A 217 9.42 8.37 14.94
N LEU A 218 8.33 9.09 14.75
CA LEU A 218 7.40 9.50 15.81
C LEU A 218 6.39 8.42 16.16
N LYS A 219 6.28 7.35 15.36
CA LYS A 219 5.32 6.25 15.49
C LYS A 219 3.87 6.76 15.59
N LEU A 220 3.53 7.75 14.79
CA LEU A 220 2.23 8.43 14.89
C LEU A 220 1.08 7.49 14.50
N ALA A 221 1.25 6.70 13.44
CA ALA A 221 0.26 5.72 13.03
C ALA A 221 0.04 4.63 14.10
N ASP A 222 1.11 4.17 14.77
CA ASP A 222 1.01 3.21 15.87
C ASP A 222 0.25 3.79 17.06
N LYS A 223 0.57 5.03 17.46
CA LYS A 223 -0.11 5.71 18.56
C LYS A 223 -1.60 5.91 18.26
N PHE A 224 -1.92 6.30 17.03
CA PHE A 224 -3.32 6.50 16.64
C PHE A 224 -4.07 5.16 16.63
N ARG A 225 -3.46 4.09 16.10
CA ARG A 225 -4.02 2.73 16.16
C ARG A 225 -4.30 2.31 17.60
N ASP A 226 -3.32 2.48 18.50
CA ASP A 226 -3.46 2.07 19.89
C ASP A 226 -4.66 2.81 20.55
N LEU A 227 -4.81 4.12 20.32
CA LEU A 227 -5.95 4.90 20.80
C LEU A 227 -7.29 4.41 20.21
N VAL A 228 -7.32 4.01 18.94
CA VAL A 228 -8.54 3.46 18.33
C VAL A 228 -8.94 2.15 19.01
N TYR A 229 -7.99 1.22 19.20
CA TYR A 229 -8.31 -0.04 19.87
C TYR A 229 -8.67 0.15 21.34
N ASP A 230 -8.00 1.04 22.06
CA ASP A 230 -8.34 1.38 23.45
C ASP A 230 -9.79 1.90 23.57
N SER A 231 -10.27 2.65 22.58
CA SER A 231 -11.65 3.17 22.57
C SER A 231 -12.74 2.13 22.30
N ILE A 232 -12.39 0.95 21.80
CA ILE A 232 -13.35 -0.15 21.58
C ILE A 232 -13.58 -0.97 22.87
N LEU A 233 -12.56 -0.97 23.74
CA LEU A 233 -12.58 -1.78 24.96
C LEU A 233 -13.31 -1.12 26.14
N GLU A 234 -13.76 0.13 25.98
CA GLU A 234 -14.58 0.88 26.94
C GLU A 234 -16.08 0.75 26.59
#